data_21a771b1c9f3ddf493f2712fc3ddfc4d
#
_entry.id   21a771b1c9f3ddf493f2712fc3ddfc4d
#
_cell.length_a   1.000
_cell.length_b   1.000
_cell.length_c   1.000
_cell.angle_alpha   90.00
_cell.angle_beta   90.00
_cell.angle_gamma   90.00
#
_symmetry.space_group_name_H-M   'P 1'
#
loop_
_entity.id
_entity.type
_entity.pdbx_description
1 polymer ?
#
loop_
_entity_poly.entity_id
_entity_poly.type
_entity_poly.pdbx_seq_one_letter_code
_entity_poly.pdbx_strand_id
1 'polypeptide(L)'
;MDEGPFTIVNDGKLYMTIAANGTDSSYGIKLMTLKDGGNPLNPEDWKTKGYPLLCTSMNTAEPGPGHSSFTVDENGDPVLVYHWGRNGSGRTTSIKNVHFNNKW
;
A
#
# COMPACT_ATOMS: atom_id res chain seq x y z
N MET A 1 -3.33 0.87 -14.44
CA MET A 1 -2.08 1.62 -14.22
C MET A 1 -1.59 1.31 -12.81
N ASP A 2 -0.30 1.04 -12.67
CA ASP A 2 0.34 0.80 -11.37
C ASP A 2 1.47 1.82 -11.23
N GLU A 3 1.54 2.48 -10.07
CA GLU A 3 2.51 3.55 -9.83
C GLU A 3 2.85 3.67 -8.34
N GLY A 4 3.78 4.55 -8.02
CA GLY A 4 4.13 4.91 -6.66
C GLY A 4 4.62 3.75 -5.80
N PRO A 5 5.55 2.91 -6.29
CA PRO A 5 6.04 1.81 -5.47
C PRO A 5 6.83 2.33 -4.27
N PHE A 6 6.61 1.70 -3.14
CA PHE A 6 7.36 1.98 -1.91
C PHE A 6 7.59 0.68 -1.15
N THR A 7 8.81 0.45 -0.70
CA THR A 7 9.18 -0.78 -0.01
C THR A 7 9.40 -0.57 1.47
N ILE A 8 9.13 -1.61 2.25
CA ILE A 8 9.41 -1.64 3.69
C ILE A 8 9.85 -3.05 4.08
N VAL A 9 10.79 -3.13 5.00
CA VAL A 9 11.20 -4.40 5.60
C VAL A 9 10.52 -4.51 6.97
N ASN A 10 9.87 -5.65 7.22
CA ASN A 10 9.30 -5.94 8.52
C ASN A 10 9.54 -7.41 8.85
N ASP A 11 10.15 -7.67 10.01
CA ASP A 11 10.47 -9.02 10.49
C ASP A 11 11.24 -9.85 9.44
N GLY A 12 12.22 -9.22 8.81
CA GLY A 12 13.06 -9.85 7.79
C GLY A 12 12.41 -10.07 6.44
N LYS A 13 11.16 -9.66 6.25
CA LYS A 13 10.44 -9.76 4.96
C LYS A 13 10.39 -8.41 4.26
N LEU A 14 10.54 -8.45 2.94
CA LEU A 14 10.41 -7.26 2.10
C LEU A 14 8.97 -7.17 1.57
N TYR A 15 8.35 -6.03 1.81
CA TYR A 15 7.02 -5.69 1.31
C TYR A 15 7.10 -4.49 0.38
N MET A 16 6.18 -4.42 -0.56
CA MET A 16 6.04 -3.27 -1.45
C MET A 16 4.57 -2.89 -1.57
N THR A 17 4.28 -1.61 -1.44
CA THR A 17 2.97 -1.08 -1.81
C THR A 17 3.06 -0.45 -3.18
N ILE A 18 1.99 -0.58 -3.95
CA ILE A 18 1.81 0.13 -5.22
C ILE A 18 0.40 0.70 -5.26
N ALA A 19 0.24 1.83 -5.94
CA ALA A 19 -1.06 2.37 -6.25
C ALA A 19 -1.53 1.78 -7.58
N ALA A 20 -2.75 1.31 -7.62
CA ALA A 20 -3.29 0.59 -8.77
C ALA A 20 -4.62 1.17 -9.24
N ASN A 21 -4.97 0.89 -10.49
CA ASN A 21 -6.15 1.34 -11.20
C ASN A 21 -6.08 2.82 -11.60
N GLY A 22 -7.20 3.41 -12.05
CA GLY A 22 -7.26 4.82 -12.44
C GLY A 22 -7.29 5.75 -11.22
N THR A 23 -7.08 7.03 -11.44
CA THR A 23 -7.02 8.04 -10.38
C THR A 23 -8.42 8.53 -9.94
N ASP A 24 -9.40 7.66 -9.95
CA ASP A 24 -10.76 7.90 -9.49
C ASP A 24 -11.05 7.04 -8.24
N SER A 25 -12.32 6.78 -7.95
CA SER A 25 -12.70 5.98 -6.80
C SER A 25 -12.26 4.51 -6.88
N SER A 26 -11.79 4.03 -8.06
CA SER A 26 -11.22 2.70 -8.21
C SER A 26 -9.75 2.61 -7.79
N TYR A 27 -9.10 3.75 -7.58
CA TYR A 27 -7.71 3.82 -7.14
C TYR A 27 -7.56 3.15 -5.76
N GLY A 28 -6.51 2.37 -5.60
CA GLY A 28 -6.30 1.63 -4.37
C GLY A 28 -4.84 1.25 -4.17
N ILE A 29 -4.52 0.83 -2.97
CA ILE A 29 -3.18 0.43 -2.58
C ILE A 29 -3.13 -1.09 -2.50
N LYS A 30 -2.25 -1.70 -3.30
CA LYS A 30 -1.94 -3.13 -3.22
C LYS A 30 -0.71 -3.34 -2.38
N LEU A 31 -0.69 -4.47 -1.67
CA LEU A 31 0.49 -4.92 -0.93
C LEU A 31 1.04 -6.18 -1.59
N MET A 32 2.34 -6.19 -1.80
CA MET A 32 3.08 -7.32 -2.34
C MET A 32 4.16 -7.74 -1.34
N THR A 33 4.49 -9.02 -1.30
CA THR A 33 5.61 -9.52 -0.51
C THR A 33 6.55 -10.33 -1.38
N LEU A 34 7.85 -10.17 -1.14
CA LEU A 34 8.88 -10.97 -1.80
C LEU A 34 8.95 -12.34 -1.12
N LYS A 35 8.98 -13.41 -1.90
CA LYS A 35 9.16 -14.75 -1.33
C LYS A 35 10.53 -14.86 -0.64
N ASP A 36 10.64 -15.75 0.33
CA ASP A 36 11.90 -15.98 1.05
C ASP A 36 13.01 -16.39 0.08
N GLY A 37 14.14 -15.69 0.15
CA GLY A 37 15.26 -15.92 -0.77
C GLY A 37 15.01 -15.43 -2.19
N GLY A 38 13.92 -14.70 -2.43
CA GLY A 38 13.56 -14.22 -3.77
C GLY A 38 14.47 -13.11 -4.27
N ASN A 39 14.43 -12.92 -5.59
CA ASN A 39 15.12 -11.83 -6.26
C ASN A 39 14.15 -10.67 -6.50
N PRO A 40 14.38 -9.48 -5.89
CA PRO A 40 13.49 -8.33 -6.08
C PRO A 40 13.31 -7.88 -7.54
N LEU A 41 14.27 -8.24 -8.40
CA LEU A 41 14.21 -7.89 -9.82
C LEU A 41 13.39 -8.90 -10.64
N ASN A 42 12.98 -10.02 -10.04
CA ASN A 42 12.15 -11.02 -10.71
C ASN A 42 10.69 -10.81 -10.31
N PRO A 43 9.80 -10.39 -11.25
CA PRO A 43 8.38 -10.18 -10.92
C PRO A 43 7.68 -11.42 -10.38
N GLU A 44 8.11 -12.61 -10.77
CA GLU A 44 7.50 -13.87 -10.32
C GLU A 44 7.80 -14.21 -8.87
N ASP A 45 8.78 -13.54 -8.26
CA ASP A 45 9.13 -13.74 -6.86
C ASP A 45 8.29 -12.87 -5.91
N TRP A 46 7.47 -11.98 -6.45
CA TRP A 46 6.54 -11.17 -5.70
C TRP A 46 5.16 -11.81 -5.66
N LYS A 47 4.53 -11.78 -4.48
CA LYS A 47 3.17 -12.30 -4.27
C LYS A 47 2.25 -11.18 -3.86
N THR A 48 1.03 -11.20 -4.38
CA THR A 48 -0.02 -10.28 -3.97
C THR A 48 -1.13 -11.05 -3.26
N LYS A 49 -1.82 -10.39 -2.33
CA LYS A 49 -3.10 -10.89 -1.84
C LYS A 49 -4.19 -10.67 -2.88
N GLY A 50 -5.24 -11.45 -2.83
CA GLY A 50 -6.39 -11.32 -3.74
C GLY A 50 -7.25 -10.08 -3.50
N TYR A 51 -6.89 -9.24 -2.53
CA TYR A 51 -7.61 -8.00 -2.21
C TYR A 51 -6.61 -6.88 -1.89
N PRO A 52 -6.99 -5.61 -2.06
CA PRO A 52 -6.09 -4.48 -1.79
C PRO A 52 -5.83 -4.30 -0.29
N LEU A 53 -4.72 -3.65 0.04
CA LEU A 53 -4.44 -3.21 1.40
C LEU A 53 -5.42 -2.13 1.82
N LEU A 54 -5.73 -1.20 0.93
CA LEU A 54 -6.66 -0.11 1.17
C LEU A 54 -7.35 0.27 -0.13
N CYS A 55 -8.66 0.46 -0.08
CA CYS A 55 -9.46 0.89 -1.22
C CYS A 55 -10.73 1.60 -0.73
N THR A 56 -11.47 2.20 -1.66
CA THR A 56 -12.68 2.96 -1.35
C THR A 56 -13.72 2.14 -0.57
N SER A 57 -13.89 0.86 -0.91
CA SER A 57 -14.90 0.02 -0.24
C SER A 57 -14.59 -0.26 1.21
N MET A 58 -13.32 -0.13 1.62
CA MET A 58 -12.91 -0.31 3.01
C MET A 58 -13.16 0.94 3.86
N ASN A 59 -13.11 2.13 3.23
CA ASN A 59 -13.39 3.39 3.90
C ASN A 59 -13.96 4.38 2.87
N THR A 60 -15.27 4.43 2.79
CA THR A 60 -15.98 5.28 1.83
C THR A 60 -15.82 6.78 2.12
N ALA A 61 -15.40 7.14 3.34
CA ALA A 61 -15.07 8.54 3.67
C ALA A 61 -13.75 9.00 3.07
N GLU A 62 -12.90 8.04 2.63
CA GLU A 62 -11.62 8.32 1.99
C GLU A 62 -11.54 7.61 0.64
N PRO A 63 -12.30 8.06 -0.37
CA PRO A 63 -12.35 7.38 -1.67
C PRO A 63 -11.04 7.53 -2.45
N GLY A 64 -10.67 6.46 -3.17
CA GLY A 64 -9.50 6.45 -4.05
C GLY A 64 -8.16 6.63 -3.34
N PRO A 65 -7.86 5.85 -2.28
CA PRO A 65 -6.57 5.95 -1.62
C PRO A 65 -5.44 5.43 -2.52
N GLY A 66 -4.29 6.08 -2.47
CA GLY A 66 -3.16 5.63 -3.28
C GLY A 66 -1.87 6.38 -3.05
N HIS A 67 -0.90 6.07 -3.87
CA HIS A 67 0.45 6.65 -3.93
C HIS A 67 1.06 6.79 -2.53
N SER A 68 1.21 5.65 -1.86
CA SER A 68 1.57 5.60 -0.45
C SER A 68 3.08 5.55 -0.23
N SER A 69 3.45 5.91 0.98
CA SER A 69 4.79 5.69 1.53
C SER A 69 4.65 5.22 2.97
N PHE A 70 5.74 4.75 3.56
CA PHE A 70 5.78 4.37 4.95
C PHE A 70 6.70 5.28 5.74
N THR A 71 6.32 5.56 6.97
CA THR A 71 7.18 6.12 8.00
C THR A 71 6.99 5.30 9.28
N VAL A 72 7.53 5.75 10.39
CA VAL A 72 7.35 5.10 11.69
C VAL A 72 6.86 6.13 12.70
N ASP A 73 6.11 5.64 13.69
CA ASP A 73 5.68 6.47 14.82
C ASP A 73 6.78 6.53 15.90
N GLU A 74 6.46 7.16 17.03
CA GLU A 74 7.40 7.28 18.15
C GLU A 74 7.80 5.94 18.78
N ASN A 75 7.04 4.87 18.54
CA ASN A 75 7.34 3.53 19.02
C ASN A 75 8.09 2.68 17.98
N GLY A 76 8.38 3.25 16.81
CA GLY A 76 9.02 2.52 15.71
C GLY A 76 8.05 1.65 14.90
N ASP A 77 6.75 1.78 15.11
CA ASP A 77 5.73 1.02 14.38
C ASP A 77 5.45 1.66 13.02
N PRO A 78 5.18 0.85 11.97
CA PRO A 78 4.97 1.37 10.63
C PRO A 78 3.67 2.18 10.52
N VAL A 79 3.78 3.31 9.83
CA VAL A 79 2.67 4.20 9.52
C VAL A 79 2.60 4.38 8.02
N LEU A 80 1.45 4.06 7.43
CA LEU A 80 1.18 4.29 6.02
C LEU A 80 0.74 5.74 5.82
N VAL A 81 1.40 6.45 4.91
CA VAL A 81 1.05 7.81 4.50
C VAL A 81 0.53 7.73 3.07
N TYR A 82 -0.66 8.24 2.81
CA TYR A 82 -1.30 8.14 1.49
C TYR A 82 -2.16 9.36 1.23
N HIS A 83 -2.55 9.54 -0.03
CA HIS A 83 -3.58 10.52 -0.35
C HIS A 83 -4.88 9.81 -0.75
N TRP A 84 -5.98 10.55 -0.68
CA TRP A 84 -7.27 10.11 -1.16
C TRP A 84 -8.02 11.32 -1.73
N GLY A 85 -9.01 11.05 -2.55
CA GLY A 85 -9.82 12.10 -3.14
C GLY A 85 -10.52 11.60 -4.39
N ARG A 86 -11.58 12.27 -4.77
CA ARG A 86 -12.29 11.99 -6.01
C ARG A 86 -11.67 12.74 -7.16
N ASN A 87 -11.81 12.19 -8.35
CA ASN A 87 -11.37 12.85 -9.57
C ASN A 87 -12.00 14.25 -9.66
N GLY A 88 -11.18 15.27 -9.88
CA GLY A 88 -11.61 16.66 -10.03
C GLY A 88 -11.92 17.42 -8.74
N SER A 89 -11.87 16.79 -7.56
CA SER A 89 -12.16 17.46 -6.28
C SER A 89 -10.93 17.65 -5.37
N GLY A 90 -9.73 17.42 -5.92
CA GLY A 90 -8.48 17.53 -5.16
C GLY A 90 -8.20 16.30 -4.31
N ARG A 91 -7.12 16.35 -3.56
CA ARG A 91 -6.64 15.23 -2.76
C ARG A 91 -6.26 15.69 -1.36
N THR A 92 -6.44 14.77 -0.42
CA THR A 92 -6.14 14.99 0.99
C THR A 92 -5.16 13.92 1.46
N THR A 93 -4.20 14.30 2.29
CA THR A 93 -3.25 13.37 2.90
C THR A 93 -3.82 12.80 4.18
N SER A 94 -3.68 11.49 4.35
CA SER A 94 -4.05 10.78 5.58
C SER A 94 -2.95 9.82 6.00
N ILE A 95 -3.03 9.38 7.24
CA ILE A 95 -2.12 8.39 7.79
C ILE A 95 -2.91 7.27 8.47
N LYS A 96 -2.35 6.05 8.45
CA LYS A 96 -2.89 4.90 9.18
C LYS A 96 -1.75 4.07 9.76
N ASN A 97 -1.92 3.60 10.98
CA ASN A 97 -1.06 2.57 11.52
C ASN A 97 -1.30 1.26 10.78
N VAL A 98 -0.24 0.54 10.48
CA VAL A 98 -0.29 -0.74 9.79
C VAL A 98 0.23 -1.81 10.73
N HIS A 99 -0.55 -2.90 10.88
CA HIS A 99 -0.17 -4.03 11.72
C HIS A 99 0.16 -5.22 10.84
N PHE A 100 1.40 -5.68 10.93
CA PHE A 100 1.82 -6.90 10.24
C PHE A 100 1.49 -8.10 11.10
N ASN A 101 0.99 -9.15 10.45
CA ASN A 101 0.78 -10.44 11.10
C ASN A 101 1.57 -11.52 10.35
N ASN A 102 1.69 -12.71 10.95
CA ASN A 102 2.48 -13.80 10.41
C ASN A 102 1.73 -14.66 9.39
N LYS A 103 0.57 -14.23 8.93
CA LYS A 103 -0.31 -15.03 8.07
C LYS A 103 -0.18 -14.71 6.58
N TRP A 104 0.71 -13.87 6.20
CA TRP A 104 0.91 -13.56 4.79
C TRP A 104 1.60 -14.68 4.06
#